data_c63bdfc35a75a5a13fc4adc431ebe2f6
#
_entry.id   c63bdfc35a75a5a13fc4adc431ebe2f6
#
_cell.length_a   1.000
_cell.length_b   1.000
_cell.length_c   1.000
_cell.angle_alpha   90.00
_cell.angle_beta   90.00
_cell.angle_gamma   90.00
#
_symmetry.space_group_name_H-M   'P 1'
#
loop_
_entity.id
_entity.type
_entity.pdbx_description
1 polymer ?
#
loop_
_entity_poly.entity_id
_entity_poly.type
_entity_poly.pdbx_seq_one_letter_code
_entity_poly.pdbx_strand_id
1 'polypeptide(L)'
;MANAGPDTNGSQFFIVQTPEIPYAKKELERGGWPAPNAEAYAENGGTPHLDRRHTVFGQLVDEDSYKVLDEIANVEVGAQDKPLEDVVIETVEVAD
;
A
#
# COMPACT_ATOMS: atom_id res chain seq x y z
N MET A 1 4.61 -2.26 7.34
CA MET A 1 6.04 -1.90 7.49
C MET A 1 6.85 -2.53 6.39
N ALA A 2 7.79 -1.79 5.83
CA ALA A 2 8.72 -2.34 4.84
C ALA A 2 9.74 -3.27 5.50
N ASN A 3 10.13 -4.33 4.80
CA ASN A 3 11.15 -5.27 5.29
C ASN A 3 11.89 -5.95 4.13
N ALA A 4 12.93 -6.68 4.45
CA ALA A 4 13.73 -7.45 3.51
C ALA A 4 13.62 -8.96 3.77
N GLY A 5 12.52 -9.40 4.34
CA GLY A 5 12.20 -10.77 4.72
C GLY A 5 11.84 -10.88 6.20
N PRO A 6 11.68 -12.10 6.75
CA PRO A 6 11.30 -12.27 8.15
C PRO A 6 12.26 -11.56 9.11
N ASP A 7 11.69 -10.96 10.16
CA ASP A 7 12.43 -10.32 11.27
C ASP A 7 13.36 -9.16 10.85
N THR A 8 13.03 -8.48 9.73
CA THR A 8 13.86 -7.37 9.22
C THR A 8 13.13 -6.02 9.23
N ASN A 9 12.03 -5.89 9.94
CA ASN A 9 11.31 -4.61 10.06
C ASN A 9 12.20 -3.55 10.71
N GLY A 10 12.19 -2.36 10.13
CA GLY A 10 12.93 -1.20 10.65
C GLY A 10 11.99 0.01 10.78
N SER A 11 12.49 1.17 10.41
CA SER A 11 11.76 2.44 10.49
C SER A 11 11.03 2.82 9.20
N GLN A 12 11.16 2.05 8.14
CA GLN A 12 10.53 2.34 6.85
C GLN A 12 9.12 1.76 6.78
N PHE A 13 8.19 2.54 6.23
CA PHE A 13 6.83 2.08 5.96
C PHE A 13 6.45 2.43 4.54
N PHE A 14 5.36 1.85 4.07
CA PHE A 14 4.79 2.21 2.78
C PHE A 14 3.28 2.33 2.86
N ILE A 15 2.71 3.10 1.94
CA ILE A 15 1.26 3.28 1.82
C ILE A 15 0.83 2.59 0.52
N VAL A 16 -0.12 1.67 0.63
CA VAL A 16 -0.63 0.93 -0.54
C VAL A 16 -1.41 1.86 -1.45
N GLN A 17 -1.05 1.87 -2.73
CA GLN A 17 -1.75 2.60 -3.78
C GLN A 17 -1.85 1.69 -5.00
N THR A 18 -3.09 1.37 -5.40
CA THR A 18 -3.35 0.50 -6.55
C THR A 18 -4.35 1.16 -7.48
N PRO A 19 -3.88 1.85 -8.55
CA PRO A 19 -4.76 2.56 -9.47
C PRO A 19 -5.68 1.63 -10.27
N GLU A 20 -5.29 0.37 -10.39
CA GLU A 20 -6.05 -0.66 -11.12
C GLU A 20 -6.24 -1.89 -10.23
N ILE A 21 -7.32 -2.63 -10.45
CA ILE A 21 -7.61 -3.87 -9.74
C ILE A 21 -7.25 -5.04 -10.66
N PRO A 22 -6.03 -5.63 -10.53
CA PRO A 22 -5.52 -6.62 -11.49
C PRO A 22 -5.99 -8.05 -11.25
N TYR A 23 -6.81 -8.30 -10.24
CA TYR A 23 -7.20 -9.66 -9.87
C TYR A 23 -8.70 -9.83 -9.74
N ALA A 24 -9.17 -11.05 -10.02
CA ALA A 24 -10.54 -11.46 -9.81
C ALA A 24 -10.66 -12.27 -8.52
N LYS A 25 -11.85 -12.21 -7.89
CA LYS A 25 -12.17 -12.96 -6.68
C LYS A 25 -11.80 -14.44 -6.80
N LYS A 26 -12.17 -15.09 -7.92
CA LYS A 26 -11.90 -16.51 -8.15
C LYS A 26 -10.41 -16.84 -8.16
N GLU A 27 -9.59 -15.96 -8.70
CA GLU A 27 -8.14 -16.16 -8.73
C GLU A 27 -7.54 -16.11 -7.32
N LEU A 28 -8.01 -15.21 -6.49
CA LEU A 28 -7.58 -15.11 -5.10
C LEU A 28 -8.02 -16.31 -4.28
N GLU A 29 -9.26 -16.78 -4.44
CA GLU A 29 -9.75 -17.97 -3.76
C GLU A 29 -8.93 -19.21 -4.11
N ARG A 30 -8.55 -19.37 -5.37
CA ARG A 30 -7.67 -20.46 -5.83
C ARG A 30 -6.28 -20.36 -5.21
N GLY A 31 -5.79 -19.17 -4.94
CA GLY A 31 -4.51 -18.92 -4.29
C GLY A 31 -4.53 -19.10 -2.77
N GLY A 32 -5.68 -19.39 -2.16
CA GLY A 32 -5.81 -19.66 -0.74
C GLY A 32 -6.35 -18.51 0.10
N TRP A 33 -6.77 -17.40 -0.51
CA TRP A 33 -7.41 -16.31 0.24
C TRP A 33 -8.84 -16.70 0.63
N PRO A 34 -9.25 -16.45 1.90
CA PRO A 34 -10.64 -16.64 2.30
C PRO A 34 -11.60 -15.83 1.45
N ALA A 35 -12.81 -16.35 1.20
CA ALA A 35 -13.78 -15.69 0.33
C ALA A 35 -14.07 -14.22 0.65
N PRO A 36 -14.29 -13.81 1.93
CA PRO A 36 -14.47 -12.39 2.25
C PRO A 36 -13.27 -11.51 1.89
N ASN A 37 -12.06 -12.01 2.09
CA ASN A 37 -10.84 -11.28 1.77
C ASN A 37 -10.64 -11.17 0.26
N ALA A 38 -10.87 -12.24 -0.47
CA ALA A 38 -10.79 -12.25 -1.93
C ALA A 38 -11.78 -11.26 -2.54
N GLU A 39 -13.00 -11.20 -2.02
CA GLU A 39 -14.02 -10.26 -2.45
C GLU A 39 -13.60 -8.80 -2.19
N ALA A 40 -13.05 -8.50 -1.01
CA ALA A 40 -12.58 -7.17 -0.67
C ALA A 40 -11.46 -6.70 -1.60
N TYR A 41 -10.51 -7.55 -1.91
CA TYR A 41 -9.43 -7.24 -2.87
C TYR A 41 -9.96 -7.05 -4.29
N ALA A 42 -10.91 -7.86 -4.72
CA ALA A 42 -11.50 -7.75 -6.05
C ALA A 42 -12.30 -6.45 -6.23
N GLU A 43 -12.93 -5.93 -5.16
CA GLU A 43 -13.70 -4.70 -5.19
C GLU A 43 -12.84 -3.45 -4.99
N ASN A 44 -11.88 -3.49 -4.09
CA ASN A 44 -11.17 -2.31 -3.61
C ASN A 44 -9.70 -2.23 -4.06
N GLY A 45 -9.16 -3.29 -4.66
CA GLY A 45 -7.75 -3.38 -4.97
C GLY A 45 -6.91 -3.69 -3.74
N GLY A 46 -5.65 -3.31 -3.76
CA GLY A 46 -4.71 -3.58 -2.69
C GLY A 46 -3.59 -4.52 -3.12
N THR A 47 -2.89 -5.10 -2.16
CA THR A 47 -1.71 -5.91 -2.42
C THR A 47 -1.80 -7.27 -1.72
N PRO A 48 -2.67 -8.20 -2.19
CA PRO A 48 -2.86 -9.49 -1.52
C PRO A 48 -1.58 -10.31 -1.42
N HIS A 49 -0.65 -10.17 -2.36
CA HIS A 49 0.63 -10.88 -2.36
C HIS A 49 1.53 -10.53 -1.16
N LEU A 50 1.23 -9.44 -0.45
CA LEU A 50 1.98 -9.02 0.74
C LEU A 50 1.36 -9.55 2.04
N ASP A 51 0.18 -10.16 1.98
CA ASP A 51 -0.47 -10.74 3.16
C ASP A 51 0.45 -11.76 3.83
N ARG A 52 0.49 -11.73 5.18
CA ARG A 52 1.34 -12.55 6.04
C ARG A 52 2.84 -12.27 5.93
N ARG A 53 3.24 -11.28 5.12
CA ARG A 53 4.65 -10.88 4.93
C ARG A 53 4.93 -9.51 5.51
N HIS A 54 3.90 -8.67 5.62
CA HIS A 54 4.01 -7.31 6.12
C HIS A 54 2.87 -7.02 7.09
N THR A 55 3.16 -6.23 8.11
CA THR A 55 2.17 -5.82 9.11
C THR A 55 1.41 -4.59 8.61
N VAL A 56 0.08 -4.68 8.59
CA VAL A 56 -0.80 -3.51 8.39
C VAL A 56 -1.02 -2.88 9.75
N PHE A 57 -0.70 -1.60 9.89
CA PHE A 57 -0.80 -0.89 11.18
C PHE A 57 -1.69 0.34 11.12
N GLY A 58 -2.23 0.69 9.97
CA GLY A 58 -3.07 1.86 9.84
C GLY A 58 -3.72 1.97 8.47
N GLN A 59 -4.57 2.97 8.35
CA GLN A 59 -5.24 3.30 7.08
C GLN A 59 -5.40 4.82 6.97
N LEU A 60 -5.60 5.31 5.75
CA LEU A 60 -5.89 6.72 5.51
C LEU A 60 -7.27 7.08 6.05
N VAL A 61 -7.40 8.29 6.59
CA VAL A 61 -8.61 8.69 7.35
C VAL A 61 -9.73 9.26 6.48
N ASP A 62 -9.42 9.86 5.33
CA ASP A 62 -10.42 10.56 4.51
C ASP A 62 -10.06 10.57 3.02
N GLU A 63 -11.00 11.09 2.20
CA GLU A 63 -10.81 11.18 0.75
C GLU A 63 -9.70 12.14 0.35
N ASP A 64 -9.49 13.22 1.10
CA ASP A 64 -8.42 14.18 0.80
C ASP A 64 -7.04 13.53 0.96
N SER A 65 -6.88 12.66 1.95
CA SER A 65 -5.65 11.88 2.12
C SER A 65 -5.40 10.93 0.94
N TYR A 66 -6.43 10.29 0.41
CA TYR A 66 -6.33 9.44 -0.78
C TYR A 66 -5.93 10.24 -2.02
N LYS A 67 -6.45 11.46 -2.19
CA LYS A 67 -6.07 12.33 -3.29
C LYS A 67 -4.59 12.74 -3.20
N VAL A 68 -4.12 13.08 -2.00
CA VAL A 68 -2.71 13.39 -1.77
C VAL A 68 -1.82 12.19 -2.08
N LEU A 69 -2.23 10.99 -1.69
CA LEU A 69 -1.51 9.75 -2.01
C LEU A 69 -1.36 9.59 -3.53
N ASP A 70 -2.45 9.79 -4.28
CA ASP A 70 -2.43 9.68 -5.74
C ASP A 70 -1.51 10.73 -6.37
N GLU A 71 -1.49 11.95 -5.87
CA GLU A 71 -0.58 12.99 -6.33
C GLU A 71 0.89 12.61 -6.10
N ILE A 72 1.21 12.07 -4.93
CA ILE A 72 2.57 11.60 -4.63
C ILE A 72 2.95 10.44 -5.54
N ALA A 73 2.05 9.50 -5.76
CA ALA A 73 2.30 8.35 -6.62
C ALA A 73 2.53 8.72 -8.10
N ASN A 74 2.01 9.87 -8.54
CA ASN A 74 2.07 10.32 -9.92
C ASN A 74 3.15 11.39 -10.17
N VAL A 75 4.02 11.70 -9.22
CA VAL A 75 5.13 12.65 -9.44
C VAL A 75 6.11 12.11 -10.48
N GLU A 76 6.79 12.99 -11.17
CA GLU A 76 7.83 12.61 -12.12
C GLU A 76 8.98 11.91 -11.40
N VAL A 77 9.44 10.82 -11.97
CA VAL A 77 10.49 9.99 -11.40
C VAL A 77 11.66 9.83 -12.38
N GLY A 78 12.82 9.58 -11.83
CA GLY A 78 14.04 9.27 -12.60
C GLY A 78 14.42 7.80 -12.44
N ALA A 79 15.72 7.55 -12.38
CA ALA A 79 16.27 6.20 -12.21
C ALA A 79 15.72 5.53 -10.94
N GLN A 80 15.38 4.24 -11.04
CA GLN A 80 14.85 3.43 -9.93
C GLN A 80 13.56 3.99 -9.31
N ASP A 81 12.73 4.67 -10.11
CA ASP A 81 11.47 5.29 -9.68
C ASP A 81 11.64 6.33 -8.56
N LYS A 82 12.84 6.89 -8.43
CA LYS A 82 13.08 7.96 -7.47
C LYS A 82 12.46 9.27 -7.97
N PRO A 83 11.63 9.98 -7.17
CA PRO A 83 11.10 11.28 -7.56
C PRO A 83 12.21 12.25 -7.96
N LEU A 84 11.98 13.03 -9.03
CA LEU A 84 12.95 14.05 -9.49
C LEU A 84 13.14 15.14 -8.44
N GLU A 85 12.06 15.49 -7.74
CA GLU A 85 12.12 16.37 -6.58
C GLU A 85 11.81 15.54 -5.33
N ASP A 86 12.57 15.74 -4.26
CA ASP A 86 12.37 14.98 -3.03
C ASP A 86 10.97 15.20 -2.45
N VAL A 87 10.30 14.10 -2.09
CA VAL A 87 9.06 14.13 -1.32
C VAL A 87 9.43 13.91 0.13
N VAL A 88 9.28 14.94 0.96
CA VAL A 88 9.80 14.97 2.33
C VAL A 88 8.67 14.96 3.34
N ILE A 89 8.80 14.11 4.38
CA ILE A 89 7.95 14.18 5.56
C ILE A 89 8.48 15.30 6.44
N GLU A 90 7.75 16.42 6.50
CA GLU A 90 8.17 17.59 7.30
C GLU A 90 7.90 17.37 8.79
N THR A 91 6.79 16.76 9.12
CA THR A 91 6.40 16.52 10.52
C THR A 91 5.47 15.32 10.65
N VAL A 92 5.53 14.68 11.79
CA VAL A 92 4.58 13.62 12.17
C VAL A 92 4.10 13.94 13.59
N GLU A 93 2.79 14.01 13.77
CA GLU A 93 2.18 14.26 15.06
C GLU A 93 1.23 13.12 15.44
N VAL A 94 1.22 12.75 16.71
CA VAL A 94 0.27 11.79 17.25
C VAL A 94 -0.93 12.57 17.77
N ALA A 95 -2.10 12.30 17.19
CA ALA A 95 -3.35 12.93 17.60
C ALA A 95 -4.00 12.13 18.76
N ASP A 96 -4.46 12.84 19.76
CA ASP A 96 -5.20 12.25 20.89
C ASP A 96 -6.70 12.14 20.58
#